data_c19cdc3a9ed97154f23b3dc0255f7d7f
#
_entry.id   c19cdc3a9ed97154f23b3dc0255f7d7f
#
_cell.length_a   1.000
_cell.length_b   1.000
_cell.length_c   1.000
_cell.angle_alpha   90.00
_cell.angle_beta   90.00
_cell.angle_gamma   90.00
#
_symmetry.space_group_name_H-M   'P 1'
#
loop_
_entity.id
_entity.type
_entity.pdbx_description
1 polymer ?
#
loop_
_entity_poly.entity_id
_entity_poly.type
_entity_poly.pdbx_seq_one_letter_code
_entity_poly.pdbx_strand_id
1 'polypeptide(L)'
;MQDSSYRLKESIAKCAIELFKTESYNNVSVNEICEKVPVSRSVFYTMFKGKRSILDYVVAKPQQNDEESFRKFADAENDFERIWQLFDRFITIALDFGPQLTSTLFIMQFESPQGIREAVHALDDLFATLAKNCAKSGIIETEEPPELLSRIATDLIIHELYVWCSQNGNFSLRERARQYAEVAYHVKPQYRMTPAQRAEL
;
A
#
# COMPACT_ATOMS: atom_id res chain seq x y z
N MET A 1 -7.19 6.44 28.65
CA MET A 1 -6.66 7.67 28.01
C MET A 1 -5.99 7.41 26.65
N GLN A 2 -5.18 6.37 26.46
CA GLN A 2 -4.56 6.03 25.15
C GLN A 2 -5.61 5.73 24.05
N ASP A 3 -6.67 5.00 24.36
CA ASP A 3 -7.71 4.60 23.39
C ASP A 3 -8.50 5.81 22.83
N SER A 4 -8.81 6.81 23.65
CA SER A 4 -9.51 8.03 23.21
C SER A 4 -8.66 8.90 22.27
N SER A 5 -7.35 9.05 22.58
CA SER A 5 -6.42 9.81 21.74
C SER A 5 -6.19 9.10 20.39
N TYR A 6 -6.08 7.79 20.40
CA TYR A 6 -5.97 6.98 19.19
C TYR A 6 -7.22 7.12 18.29
N ARG A 7 -8.42 6.95 18.86
CA ARG A 7 -9.68 7.09 18.11
C ARG A 7 -9.85 8.48 17.50
N LEU A 8 -9.44 9.52 18.23
CA LEU A 8 -9.51 10.88 17.71
C LEU A 8 -8.53 11.09 16.55
N LYS A 9 -7.30 10.56 16.67
CA LYS A 9 -6.31 10.59 15.58
C LYS A 9 -6.82 9.89 14.32
N GLU A 10 -7.48 8.73 14.48
CA GLU A 10 -8.13 8.00 13.40
C GLU A 10 -9.25 8.81 12.75
N SER A 11 -10.10 9.44 13.54
CA SER A 11 -11.21 10.25 13.04
C SER A 11 -10.69 11.43 12.21
N ILE A 12 -9.61 12.08 12.67
CA ILE A 12 -8.97 13.17 11.93
C ILE A 12 -8.40 12.66 10.61
N ALA A 13 -7.67 11.53 10.64
CA ALA A 13 -7.06 10.95 9.44
C ALA A 13 -8.13 10.55 8.42
N LYS A 14 -9.17 9.84 8.83
CA LYS A 14 -10.27 9.42 7.96
C LYS A 14 -10.99 10.61 7.33
N CYS A 15 -11.34 11.61 8.12
CA CYS A 15 -11.99 12.82 7.62
C CYS A 15 -11.11 13.56 6.60
N ALA A 16 -9.81 13.70 6.89
CA ALA A 16 -8.88 14.36 5.99
C ALA A 16 -8.73 13.61 4.66
N ILE A 17 -8.63 12.27 4.67
CA ILE A 17 -8.57 11.47 3.44
C ILE A 17 -9.82 11.66 2.59
N GLU A 18 -11.01 11.64 3.17
CA GLU A 18 -12.26 11.90 2.43
C GLU A 18 -12.30 13.30 1.82
N LEU A 19 -11.85 14.33 2.55
CA LEU A 19 -11.73 15.67 2.00
C LEU A 19 -10.71 15.73 0.85
N PHE A 20 -9.55 15.09 1.00
CA PHE A 20 -8.52 15.06 -0.05
C PHE A 20 -8.99 14.36 -1.32
N LYS A 21 -9.84 13.34 -1.20
CA LYS A 21 -10.44 12.62 -2.33
C LYS A 21 -11.48 13.49 -3.05
N THR A 22 -12.28 14.26 -2.33
CA THR A 22 -13.40 15.02 -2.88
C THR A 22 -13.02 16.41 -3.36
N GLU A 23 -12.11 17.10 -2.67
CA GLU A 23 -11.78 18.51 -2.89
C GLU A 23 -10.36 18.74 -3.40
N SER A 24 -9.58 17.65 -3.58
CA SER A 24 -8.16 17.64 -3.86
C SER A 24 -7.30 18.06 -2.65
N TYR A 25 -6.17 17.37 -2.48
CA TYR A 25 -5.23 17.61 -1.37
C TYR A 25 -4.80 19.07 -1.24
N ASN A 26 -4.55 19.77 -2.35
CA ASN A 26 -4.04 21.14 -2.32
C ASN A 26 -5.08 22.14 -1.83
N ASN A 27 -6.34 21.90 -2.09
CA ASN A 27 -7.44 22.81 -1.76
C ASN A 27 -7.88 22.70 -0.30
N VAL A 28 -7.74 21.53 0.32
CA VAL A 28 -8.15 21.31 1.72
C VAL A 28 -7.20 21.98 2.70
N SER A 29 -7.73 22.74 3.64
CA SER A 29 -6.98 23.35 4.74
C SER A 29 -7.08 22.57 6.05
N VAL A 30 -6.12 22.77 6.96
CA VAL A 30 -6.19 22.20 8.32
C VAL A 30 -7.43 22.72 9.08
N ASN A 31 -7.88 23.96 8.79
CA ASN A 31 -9.08 24.51 9.42
C ASN A 31 -10.32 23.71 9.04
N GLU A 32 -10.51 23.41 7.77
CA GLU A 32 -11.65 22.61 7.29
C GLU A 32 -11.66 21.20 7.92
N ILE A 33 -10.50 20.57 8.04
CA ILE A 33 -10.40 19.28 8.75
C ILE A 33 -10.84 19.44 10.21
N CYS A 34 -10.37 20.49 10.91
CA CYS A 34 -10.73 20.77 12.30
C CYS A 34 -12.22 21.08 12.49
N GLU A 35 -12.84 21.74 11.53
CA GLU A 35 -14.28 22.04 11.55
C GLU A 35 -15.12 20.78 11.35
N LYS A 36 -14.71 19.88 10.43
CA LYS A 36 -15.41 18.63 10.15
C LYS A 36 -15.30 17.62 11.30
N VAL A 37 -14.15 17.57 11.98
CA VAL A 37 -13.92 16.72 13.16
C VAL A 37 -13.87 17.61 14.40
N PRO A 38 -14.91 18.18 14.92
CA PRO A 38 -14.96 19.31 15.86
C PRO A 38 -13.82 19.33 16.90
N VAL A 39 -12.62 19.69 16.43
CA VAL A 39 -11.40 19.77 17.24
C VAL A 39 -10.73 21.13 17.08
N SER A 40 -10.03 21.60 18.12
CA SER A 40 -9.23 22.82 17.98
C SER A 40 -7.96 22.55 17.16
N ARG A 41 -7.42 23.60 16.52
CA ARG A 41 -6.11 23.52 15.83
C ARG A 41 -4.99 23.05 16.77
N SER A 42 -5.02 23.46 18.02
CA SER A 42 -4.06 23.03 19.02
C SER A 42 -4.09 21.50 19.18
N VAL A 43 -5.28 20.90 19.31
CA VAL A 43 -5.46 19.46 19.38
C VAL A 43 -5.00 18.78 18.09
N PHE A 44 -5.33 19.34 16.92
CA PHE A 44 -4.84 18.80 15.64
C PHE A 44 -3.31 18.73 15.62
N TYR A 45 -2.62 19.83 15.96
CA TYR A 45 -1.15 19.88 15.92
C TYR A 45 -0.45 19.04 17.00
N THR A 46 -1.15 18.57 18.04
CA THR A 46 -0.61 17.54 18.93
C THR A 46 -0.54 16.15 18.28
N MET A 47 -1.36 15.90 17.25
CA MET A 47 -1.48 14.59 16.58
C MET A 47 -0.79 14.54 15.23
N PHE A 48 -0.83 15.63 14.47
CA PHE A 48 -0.29 15.74 13.12
C PHE A 48 0.47 17.05 12.94
N LYS A 49 1.66 16.99 12.35
CA LYS A 49 2.47 18.19 12.03
C LYS A 49 1.87 19.03 10.89
N GLY A 50 0.93 18.48 10.14
CA GLY A 50 0.27 19.08 8.99
C GLY A 50 -0.41 18.02 8.12
N LYS A 51 -0.98 18.42 7.00
CA LYS A 51 -1.71 17.53 6.08
C LYS A 51 -0.86 16.35 5.59
N ARG A 52 0.42 16.59 5.29
CA ARG A 52 1.34 15.56 4.83
C ARG A 52 1.47 14.43 5.86
N SER A 53 1.67 14.77 7.12
CA SER A 53 1.83 13.76 8.18
C SER A 53 0.57 12.89 8.41
N ILE A 54 -0.58 13.30 7.89
CA ILE A 54 -1.78 12.45 7.83
C ILE A 54 -1.59 11.35 6.78
N LEU A 55 -1.13 11.71 5.58
CA LEU A 55 -0.85 10.75 4.51
C LEU A 55 0.23 9.76 4.93
N ASP A 56 1.35 10.27 5.47
CA ASP A 56 2.43 9.42 6.00
C ASP A 56 1.89 8.44 7.05
N TYR A 57 1.02 8.92 7.95
CA TYR A 57 0.39 8.08 8.97
C TYR A 57 -0.48 6.98 8.39
N VAL A 58 -1.32 7.29 7.41
CA VAL A 58 -2.23 6.31 6.80
C VAL A 58 -1.47 5.25 6.00
N VAL A 59 -0.43 5.66 5.28
CA VAL A 59 0.41 4.74 4.49
C VAL A 59 1.29 3.85 5.40
N ALA A 60 1.92 4.46 6.42
CA ALA A 60 2.80 3.72 7.33
C ALA A 60 2.05 2.89 8.36
N LYS A 61 0.76 3.22 8.60
CA LYS A 61 -0.03 2.50 9.60
C LYS A 61 -0.08 1.01 9.22
N PRO A 62 0.49 0.10 10.02
CA PRO A 62 0.07 -1.27 9.92
C PRO A 62 -1.45 -1.23 10.13
N GLN A 63 -2.22 -1.98 9.39
CA GLN A 63 -3.63 -2.16 9.71
C GLN A 63 -3.70 -2.95 11.04
N GLN A 64 -3.49 -2.24 12.14
CA GLN A 64 -3.16 -2.78 13.46
C GLN A 64 -4.30 -3.57 14.10
N ASN A 65 -5.47 -3.60 13.46
CA ASN A 65 -6.65 -4.35 13.93
C ASN A 65 -7.35 -5.09 12.80
N ASP A 66 -6.68 -5.37 11.71
CA ASP A 66 -7.25 -6.19 10.68
C ASP A 66 -6.93 -7.67 10.95
N GLU A 67 -7.67 -8.23 11.94
CA GLU A 67 -7.64 -9.68 12.18
C GLU A 67 -7.89 -10.47 10.89
N GLU A 68 -8.65 -9.91 9.97
CA GLU A 68 -8.94 -10.52 8.67
C GLU A 68 -7.69 -10.57 7.78
N SER A 69 -6.96 -9.46 7.62
CA SER A 69 -5.70 -9.44 6.84
C SER A 69 -4.64 -10.33 7.48
N PHE A 70 -4.54 -10.32 8.81
CA PHE A 70 -3.62 -11.23 9.51
C PHE A 70 -4.01 -12.69 9.30
N ARG A 71 -5.29 -13.01 9.39
CA ARG A 71 -5.80 -14.35 9.14
C ARG A 71 -5.56 -14.78 7.70
N LYS A 72 -5.87 -13.94 6.71
CA LYS A 72 -5.56 -14.19 5.30
C LYS A 72 -4.09 -14.47 5.08
N PHE A 73 -3.19 -13.70 5.72
CA PHE A 73 -1.75 -13.91 5.62
C PHE A 73 -1.32 -15.23 6.27
N ALA A 74 -1.89 -15.57 7.44
CA ALA A 74 -1.58 -16.83 8.13
C ALA A 74 -2.11 -18.04 7.36
N ASP A 75 -3.32 -17.97 6.81
CA ASP A 75 -4.03 -19.04 6.11
C ASP A 75 -3.67 -19.13 4.62
N ALA A 76 -2.76 -18.28 4.12
CA ALA A 76 -2.35 -18.30 2.73
C ALA A 76 -1.81 -19.68 2.32
N GLU A 77 -2.22 -20.15 1.15
CA GLU A 77 -1.89 -21.50 0.64
C GLU A 77 -0.37 -21.74 0.54
N ASN A 78 0.39 -20.69 0.29
CA ASN A 78 1.83 -20.75 0.12
C ASN A 78 2.50 -19.38 0.34
N ASP A 79 3.83 -19.38 0.34
CA ASP A 79 4.61 -18.16 0.59
C ASP A 79 4.52 -17.13 -0.55
N PHE A 80 4.19 -17.53 -1.77
CA PHE A 80 3.94 -16.57 -2.84
C PHE A 80 2.62 -15.82 -2.64
N GLU A 81 1.58 -16.49 -2.15
CA GLU A 81 0.33 -15.82 -1.76
C GLU A 81 0.55 -14.85 -0.59
N ARG A 82 1.47 -15.15 0.34
CA ARG A 82 1.89 -14.19 1.39
C ARG A 82 2.57 -12.96 0.80
N ILE A 83 3.49 -13.15 -0.16
CA ILE A 83 4.12 -12.07 -0.91
C ILE A 83 3.06 -11.20 -1.60
N TRP A 84 2.11 -11.84 -2.29
CA TRP A 84 1.04 -11.14 -2.97
C TRP A 84 0.20 -10.28 -2.00
N GLN A 85 -0.19 -10.81 -0.86
CA GLN A 85 -0.97 -10.07 0.12
C GLN A 85 -0.24 -8.83 0.67
N LEU A 86 1.09 -8.88 0.79
CA LEU A 86 1.87 -7.71 1.15
C LEU A 86 1.82 -6.62 0.07
N PHE A 87 1.89 -7.00 -1.21
CA PHE A 87 1.71 -6.05 -2.31
C PHE A 87 0.27 -5.55 -2.42
N ASP A 88 -0.72 -6.44 -2.31
CA ASP A 88 -2.15 -6.09 -2.41
C ASP A 88 -2.58 -5.08 -1.34
N ARG A 89 -1.93 -5.06 -0.21
CA ARG A 89 -2.14 -4.02 0.81
C ARG A 89 -1.84 -2.62 0.28
N PHE A 90 -0.70 -2.42 -0.39
CA PHE A 90 -0.35 -1.11 -0.97
C PHE A 90 -1.27 -0.76 -2.14
N ILE A 91 -1.65 -1.75 -2.93
CA ILE A 91 -2.61 -1.60 -4.02
C ILE A 91 -3.98 -1.19 -3.47
N THR A 92 -4.44 -1.81 -2.39
CA THR A 92 -5.71 -1.47 -1.72
C THR A 92 -5.73 -0.02 -1.25
N ILE A 93 -4.63 0.46 -0.66
CA ILE A 93 -4.51 1.88 -0.25
C ILE A 93 -4.59 2.80 -1.47
N ALA A 94 -3.90 2.47 -2.55
CA ALA A 94 -3.93 3.26 -3.78
C ALA A 94 -5.33 3.29 -4.43
N LEU A 95 -6.02 2.15 -4.45
CA LEU A 95 -7.39 2.06 -4.95
C LEU A 95 -8.37 2.87 -4.09
N ASP A 96 -8.22 2.83 -2.77
CA ASP A 96 -9.03 3.64 -1.86
C ASP A 96 -8.77 5.14 -2.02
N PHE A 97 -7.52 5.53 -2.19
CA PHE A 97 -7.15 6.93 -2.42
C PHE A 97 -7.58 7.47 -3.79
N GLY A 98 -7.64 6.58 -4.78
CA GLY A 98 -7.84 6.97 -6.17
C GLY A 98 -6.58 7.56 -6.81
N PRO A 99 -6.58 7.68 -8.16
CA PRO A 99 -5.37 8.03 -8.92
C PRO A 99 -4.83 9.43 -8.59
N GLN A 100 -5.69 10.40 -8.28
CA GLN A 100 -5.28 11.79 -7.99
C GLN A 100 -4.55 11.91 -6.67
N LEU A 101 -5.07 11.33 -5.58
CA LEU A 101 -4.42 11.39 -4.28
C LEU A 101 -3.17 10.51 -4.24
N THR A 102 -3.18 9.36 -4.92
CA THR A 102 -2.00 8.51 -5.10
C THR A 102 -0.90 9.25 -5.88
N SER A 103 -1.23 9.99 -6.94
CA SER A 103 -0.26 10.86 -7.65
C SER A 103 0.36 11.91 -6.73
N THR A 104 -0.43 12.48 -5.83
CA THR A 104 0.05 13.44 -4.83
C THR A 104 1.11 12.80 -3.92
N LEU A 105 0.93 11.54 -3.52
CA LEU A 105 1.93 10.81 -2.74
C LEU A 105 3.24 10.62 -3.51
N PHE A 106 3.18 10.31 -4.81
CA PHE A 106 4.40 10.21 -5.64
C PHE A 106 5.16 11.55 -5.70
N ILE A 107 4.45 12.66 -5.93
CA ILE A 107 5.07 13.99 -5.97
C ILE A 107 5.76 14.30 -4.62
N MET A 108 5.07 14.06 -3.52
CA MET A 108 5.63 14.25 -2.18
C MET A 108 6.86 13.38 -1.90
N GLN A 109 6.91 12.19 -2.48
CA GLN A 109 8.06 11.29 -2.37
C GLN A 109 9.31 11.85 -3.06
N PHE A 110 9.16 12.54 -4.20
CA PHE A 110 10.28 13.21 -4.87
C PHE A 110 10.78 14.44 -4.10
N GLU A 111 9.88 15.17 -3.45
CA GLU A 111 10.24 16.34 -2.64
C GLU A 111 10.93 15.97 -1.32
N SER A 112 10.61 14.82 -0.76
CA SER A 112 11.20 14.34 0.50
C SER A 112 11.17 12.81 0.52
N PRO A 113 12.31 12.14 0.30
CA PRO A 113 12.39 10.68 0.11
C PRO A 113 12.06 9.82 1.34
N GLN A 114 11.54 10.41 2.41
CA GLN A 114 11.10 9.69 3.62
C GLN A 114 9.63 9.30 3.51
N GLY A 115 9.24 8.19 4.12
CA GLY A 115 7.84 7.75 4.23
C GLY A 115 7.54 6.49 3.41
N ILE A 116 6.93 6.59 2.22
CA ILE A 116 6.50 5.40 1.44
C ILE A 116 7.68 4.47 1.13
N ARG A 117 8.81 5.04 0.71
CA ARG A 117 10.02 4.26 0.41
C ARG A 117 10.52 3.49 1.64
N GLU A 118 10.56 4.14 2.80
CA GLU A 118 10.93 3.47 4.05
C GLU A 118 9.93 2.37 4.44
N ALA A 119 8.63 2.62 4.25
CA ALA A 119 7.60 1.63 4.53
C ALA A 119 7.69 0.41 3.60
N VAL A 120 8.02 0.60 2.32
CA VAL A 120 8.24 -0.49 1.36
C VAL A 120 9.51 -1.26 1.70
N HIS A 121 10.63 -0.57 1.93
CA HIS A 121 11.90 -1.20 2.29
C HIS A 121 11.91 -1.90 3.64
N ALA A 122 11.05 -1.48 4.58
CA ALA A 122 10.87 -2.20 5.85
C ALA A 122 10.41 -3.66 5.67
N LEU A 123 9.91 -4.03 4.49
CA LEU A 123 9.47 -5.38 4.15
C LEU A 123 10.48 -6.16 3.29
N ASP A 124 11.60 -5.56 2.88
CA ASP A 124 12.56 -6.19 1.95
C ASP A 124 13.07 -7.54 2.47
N ASP A 125 13.43 -7.63 3.76
CA ASP A 125 13.89 -8.88 4.38
C ASP A 125 12.79 -9.94 4.44
N LEU A 126 11.55 -9.51 4.67
CA LEU A 126 10.39 -10.42 4.67
C LEU A 126 10.12 -10.94 3.25
N PHE A 127 10.10 -10.08 2.25
CA PHE A 127 9.95 -10.47 0.85
C PHE A 127 11.04 -11.46 0.43
N ALA A 128 12.30 -11.17 0.75
CA ALA A 128 13.43 -12.05 0.43
C ALA A 128 13.31 -13.42 1.13
N THR A 129 12.86 -13.42 2.39
CA THR A 129 12.64 -14.67 3.15
C THR A 129 11.53 -15.52 2.53
N LEU A 130 10.39 -14.92 2.19
CA LEU A 130 9.28 -15.60 1.55
C LEU A 130 9.66 -16.11 0.15
N ALA A 131 10.38 -15.32 -0.64
CA ALA A 131 10.88 -15.73 -1.96
C ALA A 131 11.84 -16.92 -1.87
N LYS A 132 12.73 -16.93 -0.87
CA LYS A 132 13.63 -18.06 -0.59
C LYS A 132 12.85 -19.34 -0.23
N ASN A 133 11.78 -19.21 0.51
CA ASN A 133 10.91 -20.33 0.83
C ASN A 133 10.15 -20.83 -0.42
N CYS A 134 9.69 -19.93 -1.28
CA CYS A 134 9.07 -20.27 -2.57
C CYS A 134 10.03 -21.08 -3.47
N ALA A 135 11.31 -20.70 -3.52
CA ALA A 135 12.32 -21.43 -4.28
C ALA A 135 12.54 -22.85 -3.71
N LYS A 136 12.67 -22.97 -2.39
CA LYS A 136 12.83 -24.26 -1.70
C LYS A 136 11.64 -25.20 -1.87
N SER A 137 10.41 -24.66 -1.87
CA SER A 137 9.17 -25.44 -2.06
C SER A 137 8.84 -25.69 -3.53
N GLY A 138 9.64 -25.15 -4.46
CA GLY A 138 9.46 -25.34 -5.90
C GLY A 138 8.30 -24.57 -6.51
N ILE A 139 7.82 -23.51 -5.85
CA ILE A 139 6.78 -22.60 -6.35
C ILE A 139 7.35 -21.68 -7.42
N ILE A 140 8.56 -21.16 -7.18
CA ILE A 140 9.32 -20.36 -8.15
C ILE A 140 10.50 -21.17 -8.70
N GLU A 141 10.92 -20.85 -9.92
CA GLU A 141 12.06 -21.49 -10.57
C GLU A 141 13.02 -20.40 -11.04
N THR A 142 14.14 -20.27 -10.33
CA THR A 142 15.10 -19.19 -10.58
C THR A 142 16.49 -19.57 -10.10
N GLU A 143 17.49 -19.08 -10.81
CA GLU A 143 18.90 -19.06 -10.38
C GLU A 143 19.26 -17.72 -9.73
N GLU A 144 18.37 -16.72 -9.85
CA GLU A 144 18.60 -15.38 -9.33
C GLU A 144 18.41 -15.31 -7.80
N PRO A 145 19.16 -14.44 -7.13
CA PRO A 145 18.99 -14.20 -5.70
C PRO A 145 17.57 -13.76 -5.34
N PRO A 146 16.94 -14.29 -4.28
CA PRO A 146 15.60 -13.89 -3.85
C PRO A 146 15.46 -12.38 -3.58
N GLU A 147 16.51 -11.74 -3.11
CA GLU A 147 16.57 -10.30 -2.86
C GLU A 147 16.45 -9.50 -4.17
N LEU A 148 17.04 -10.00 -5.26
CA LEU A 148 16.92 -9.37 -6.58
C LEU A 148 15.50 -9.51 -7.14
N LEU A 149 14.90 -10.69 -7.04
CA LEU A 149 13.52 -10.92 -7.49
C LEU A 149 12.54 -10.01 -6.73
N SER A 150 12.72 -9.90 -5.41
CA SER A 150 11.85 -9.05 -4.57
C SER A 150 11.99 -7.58 -4.95
N ARG A 151 13.19 -7.11 -5.23
CA ARG A 151 13.43 -5.73 -5.70
C ARG A 151 12.79 -5.48 -7.06
N ILE A 152 13.00 -6.37 -8.03
CA ILE A 152 12.38 -6.26 -9.37
C ILE A 152 10.86 -6.21 -9.26
N ALA A 153 10.26 -7.12 -8.48
CA ALA A 153 8.81 -7.15 -8.28
C ALA A 153 8.29 -5.85 -7.66
N THR A 154 8.98 -5.33 -6.63
CA THR A 154 8.63 -4.07 -5.98
C THR A 154 8.69 -2.90 -6.97
N ASP A 155 9.78 -2.80 -7.74
CA ASP A 155 9.95 -1.72 -8.73
C ASP A 155 8.87 -1.78 -9.83
N LEU A 156 8.53 -2.98 -10.30
CA LEU A 156 7.45 -3.16 -11.29
C LEU A 156 6.08 -2.76 -10.74
N ILE A 157 5.77 -3.10 -9.49
CA ILE A 157 4.48 -2.75 -8.87
C ILE A 157 4.40 -1.24 -8.63
N ILE A 158 5.49 -0.60 -8.18
CA ILE A 158 5.57 0.86 -8.06
C ILE A 158 5.37 1.53 -9.43
N HIS A 159 5.99 0.97 -10.49
CA HIS A 159 5.80 1.46 -11.85
C HIS A 159 4.34 1.34 -12.30
N GLU A 160 3.68 0.21 -12.02
CA GLU A 160 2.26 0.03 -12.37
C GLU A 160 1.34 1.00 -11.63
N LEU A 161 1.62 1.29 -10.38
CA LEU A 161 0.92 2.35 -9.63
C LEU A 161 1.07 3.70 -10.34
N TYR A 162 2.29 4.05 -10.79
CA TYR A 162 2.53 5.28 -11.55
C TYR A 162 1.75 5.29 -12.88
N VAL A 163 1.80 4.19 -13.65
CA VAL A 163 1.06 4.07 -14.92
C VAL A 163 -0.45 4.19 -14.69
N TRP A 164 -0.96 3.53 -13.65
CA TRP A 164 -2.37 3.60 -13.27
C TRP A 164 -2.80 5.03 -12.95
N CYS A 165 -2.01 5.75 -12.17
CA CYS A 165 -2.25 7.17 -11.88
C CYS A 165 -2.24 8.01 -13.16
N SER A 166 -1.25 7.82 -14.04
CA SER A 166 -1.10 8.59 -15.28
C SER A 166 -2.24 8.36 -16.28
N GLN A 167 -2.90 7.21 -16.20
CA GLN A 167 -4.07 6.84 -16.99
C GLN A 167 -5.40 7.06 -16.25
N ASN A 168 -5.38 7.82 -15.15
CA ASN A 168 -6.57 8.14 -14.34
C ASN A 168 -7.36 6.88 -13.91
N GLY A 169 -6.66 5.80 -13.58
CA GLY A 169 -7.28 4.57 -13.08
C GLY A 169 -7.95 3.70 -14.15
N ASN A 170 -7.61 3.84 -15.43
CA ASN A 170 -8.33 3.25 -16.56
C ASN A 170 -8.05 1.75 -16.81
N PHE A 171 -7.57 1.01 -15.80
CA PHE A 171 -7.40 -0.44 -15.87
C PHE A 171 -7.42 -1.07 -14.49
N SER A 172 -7.57 -2.41 -14.41
CA SER A 172 -7.47 -3.13 -13.15
C SER A 172 -6.00 -3.16 -12.68
N LEU A 173 -5.69 -2.30 -11.69
CA LEU A 173 -4.36 -2.25 -11.09
C LEU A 173 -4.00 -3.59 -10.43
N ARG A 174 -4.96 -4.21 -9.74
CA ARG A 174 -4.77 -5.47 -9.02
C ARG A 174 -4.42 -6.62 -9.95
N GLU A 175 -5.16 -6.75 -11.05
CA GLU A 175 -4.93 -7.78 -12.06
C GLU A 175 -3.53 -7.67 -12.67
N ARG A 176 -3.14 -6.46 -13.11
CA ARG A 176 -1.83 -6.24 -13.74
C ARG A 176 -0.69 -6.40 -12.76
N ALA A 177 -0.81 -5.88 -11.53
CA ALA A 177 0.19 -6.04 -10.49
C ALA A 177 0.39 -7.52 -10.11
N ARG A 178 -0.69 -8.31 -10.02
CA ARG A 178 -0.61 -9.76 -9.80
C ARG A 178 0.16 -10.46 -10.91
N GLN A 179 -0.16 -10.15 -12.15
CA GLN A 179 0.52 -10.72 -13.31
C GLN A 179 2.02 -10.40 -13.30
N TYR A 180 2.38 -9.16 -12.94
CA TYR A 180 3.78 -8.75 -12.87
C TYR A 180 4.53 -9.41 -11.71
N ALA A 181 3.90 -9.55 -10.55
CA ALA A 181 4.47 -10.30 -9.45
C ALA A 181 4.75 -11.76 -9.83
N GLU A 182 3.81 -12.44 -10.50
CA GLU A 182 3.97 -13.82 -10.96
C GLU A 182 5.14 -13.97 -11.95
N VAL A 183 5.33 -12.99 -12.83
CA VAL A 183 6.43 -12.99 -13.80
C VAL A 183 7.76 -12.66 -13.12
N ALA A 184 7.81 -11.61 -12.31
CA ALA A 184 9.02 -11.16 -11.63
C ALA A 184 9.60 -12.21 -10.69
N TYR A 185 8.75 -12.96 -10.00
CA TYR A 185 9.18 -14.07 -9.14
C TYR A 185 9.36 -15.40 -9.87
N HIS A 186 9.21 -15.45 -11.20
CA HIS A 186 9.29 -16.70 -11.98
C HIS A 186 8.39 -17.80 -11.41
N VAL A 187 7.16 -17.45 -11.02
CA VAL A 187 6.18 -18.40 -10.48
C VAL A 187 5.86 -19.45 -11.54
N LYS A 188 5.90 -20.73 -11.16
CA LYS A 188 5.58 -21.81 -12.10
C LYS A 188 4.12 -21.77 -12.53
N PRO A 189 3.79 -22.17 -13.77
CA PRO A 189 2.44 -22.05 -14.34
C PRO A 189 1.31 -22.61 -13.47
N GLN A 190 1.56 -23.75 -12.78
CA GLN A 190 0.55 -24.39 -11.93
C GLN A 190 0.20 -23.61 -10.65
N TYR A 191 1.03 -22.64 -10.28
CA TYR A 191 0.80 -21.75 -9.11
C TYR A 191 0.35 -20.34 -9.51
N ARG A 192 0.24 -20.06 -10.81
CA ARG A 192 -0.26 -18.77 -11.30
C ARG A 192 -1.78 -18.76 -11.32
N MET A 193 -2.34 -17.61 -11.05
CA MET A 193 -3.77 -17.39 -11.27
C MET A 193 -4.11 -17.52 -12.76
N THR A 194 -5.21 -18.17 -13.06
CA THR A 194 -5.80 -18.14 -14.40
C THR A 194 -6.30 -16.73 -14.75
N PRO A 195 -6.48 -16.39 -16.05
CA PRO A 195 -7.08 -15.11 -16.42
C PRO A 195 -8.44 -14.84 -15.74
N ALA A 196 -9.28 -15.88 -15.59
CA ALA A 196 -10.58 -15.75 -14.91
C ALA A 196 -10.42 -15.37 -13.45
N GLN A 197 -9.55 -16.05 -12.71
CA GLN A 197 -9.27 -15.73 -11.31
C GLN A 197 -8.68 -14.31 -11.14
N ARG A 198 -7.82 -13.86 -12.05
CA ARG A 198 -7.30 -12.48 -12.00
C ARG A 198 -8.35 -11.42 -12.25
N ALA A 199 -9.31 -11.70 -13.13
CA ALA A 199 -10.40 -10.76 -13.43
C ALA A 199 -11.38 -10.57 -12.25
N GLU A 200 -11.32 -11.43 -11.22
CA GLU A 200 -12.12 -11.34 -10.00
C GLU A 200 -11.41 -10.53 -8.89
N LEU A 201 -10.16 -10.13 -9.10
CA LEU A 201 -9.39 -9.28 -8.17
C LEU A 201 -9.85 -7.82 -8.22
#